data_7cb3ae730b065b73080e5f9524834bb6
#
_entry.id   7cb3ae730b065b73080e5f9524834bb6
#
_cell.length_a   1.000
_cell.length_b   1.000
_cell.length_c   1.000
_cell.angle_alpha   90.00
_cell.angle_beta   90.00
_cell.angle_gamma   90.00
#
_symmetry.space_group_name_H-M   'P 1'
#
loop_
_entity.id
_entity.type
_entity.pdbx_description
1 polymer ?
#
loop_
_entity_poly.entity_id
_entity_poly.type
_entity_poly.pdbx_seq_one_letter_code
_entity_poly.pdbx_strand_id
1 'polypeptide(L)'
;MASSSRERRSHRRYDSQGPVSLVDAEGRRFHGAYMKNVSEGGLFLTTPIHSLPPFGSDLDVVFTIPRSTPNTHMIEEFIAKAKVMRHQPMVDGNHAGVALQFHRPVELMLDV
;
A
#
# COMPACT_ATOMS: atom_id res chain seq x y z
N MET A 1 13.73 18.16 -20.70
CA MET A 1 14.31 17.25 -19.74
C MET A 1 13.61 15.93 -19.76
N ALA A 2 14.30 14.97 -20.16
CA ALA A 2 13.75 13.65 -20.25
C ALA A 2 13.40 13.09 -18.89
N SER A 3 14.02 13.58 -17.86
CA SER A 3 13.85 13.03 -16.53
C SER A 3 12.58 13.45 -15.83
N SER A 4 11.78 14.31 -16.44
CA SER A 4 10.65 14.91 -15.74
C SER A 4 9.69 13.85 -15.19
N SER A 5 9.40 12.81 -15.97
CA SER A 5 8.43 11.82 -15.48
C SER A 5 8.97 11.07 -14.27
N ARG A 6 10.27 10.78 -14.27
CA ARG A 6 10.88 10.13 -13.12
C ARG A 6 10.90 11.04 -11.91
N GLU A 7 11.10 12.32 -12.14
CA GLU A 7 11.18 13.29 -11.06
C GLU A 7 9.85 13.55 -10.39
N ARG A 8 8.76 13.25 -11.06
CA ARG A 8 7.46 13.42 -10.43
C ARG A 8 7.18 12.39 -9.35
N ARG A 9 7.93 11.30 -9.35
CA ARG A 9 7.79 10.28 -8.32
C ARG A 9 8.88 10.48 -7.28
N SER A 10 8.47 10.91 -6.11
CA SER A 10 9.41 11.18 -5.03
C SER A 10 10.00 9.92 -4.45
N HIS A 11 9.31 8.80 -4.60
CA HIS A 11 9.68 7.57 -3.91
C HIS A 11 9.68 6.41 -4.87
N ARG A 12 10.65 5.53 -4.68
CA ARG A 12 10.79 4.33 -5.47
C ARG A 12 9.74 3.31 -5.10
N ARG A 13 9.23 2.59 -6.09
CA ARG A 13 8.25 1.54 -5.86
C ARG A 13 8.90 0.18 -5.79
N TYR A 14 8.35 -0.67 -4.96
CA TYR A 14 8.81 -2.04 -4.76
C TYR A 14 7.66 -3.00 -4.97
N ASP A 15 7.94 -4.13 -5.61
CA ASP A 15 6.93 -5.14 -5.94
C ASP A 15 6.69 -6.11 -4.79
N SER A 16 6.58 -5.60 -3.60
CA SER A 16 6.30 -6.44 -2.46
C SER A 16 4.79 -6.67 -2.38
N GLN A 17 4.37 -7.91 -2.31
CA GLN A 17 2.96 -8.29 -2.34
C GLN A 17 2.60 -9.06 -1.08
N GLY A 18 1.34 -8.91 -0.67
CA GLY A 18 0.84 -9.62 0.49
C GLY A 18 -0.41 -9.00 1.06
N PRO A 19 -1.04 -9.68 2.01
CA PRO A 19 -2.24 -9.15 2.64
C PRO A 19 -1.96 -7.88 3.43
N VAL A 20 -2.97 -7.02 3.50
CA VAL A 20 -2.88 -5.73 4.19
C VAL A 20 -4.09 -5.60 5.09
N SER A 21 -3.86 -5.10 6.29
CA SER A 21 -4.95 -4.78 7.21
C SER A 21 -5.30 -3.31 7.07
N LEU A 22 -6.56 -3.02 6.84
CA LEU A 22 -7.07 -1.65 6.73
C LEU A 22 -8.18 -1.44 7.76
N VAL A 23 -8.03 -0.41 8.57
CA VAL A 23 -9.02 -0.07 9.60
C VAL A 23 -9.24 1.42 9.57
N ASP A 24 -10.51 1.86 9.56
CA ASP A 24 -10.80 3.29 9.55
C ASP A 24 -10.83 3.86 10.97
N ALA A 25 -11.12 5.15 11.06
CA ALA A 25 -11.08 5.86 12.35
C ALA A 25 -12.13 5.34 13.33
N GLU A 26 -13.20 4.72 12.84
CA GLU A 26 -14.24 4.16 13.68
C GLU A 26 -13.99 2.70 14.05
N GLY A 27 -12.86 2.16 13.64
CA GLY A 27 -12.52 0.77 13.92
C GLY A 27 -13.08 -0.24 12.94
N ARG A 28 -13.67 0.23 11.85
CA ARG A 28 -14.22 -0.67 10.83
C ARG A 28 -13.09 -1.27 9.99
N ARG A 29 -13.15 -2.57 9.79
CA ARG A 29 -12.16 -3.29 9.01
C ARG A 29 -12.62 -3.50 7.59
N PHE A 30 -11.69 -3.40 6.66
CA PHE A 30 -11.95 -3.66 5.25
C PHE A 30 -11.22 -4.94 4.87
N HIS A 31 -11.98 -6.01 4.68
CA HIS A 31 -11.42 -7.35 4.48
C HIS A 31 -10.99 -7.59 3.05
N GLY A 32 -9.97 -8.42 2.89
CA GLY A 32 -9.56 -8.89 1.57
C GLY A 32 -8.60 -7.99 0.83
N ALA A 33 -8.04 -6.98 1.50
CA ALA A 33 -7.08 -6.10 0.86
C ALA A 33 -5.75 -6.82 0.63
N TYR A 34 -5.18 -6.63 -0.54
CA TYR A 34 -3.94 -7.28 -0.92
C TYR A 34 -2.99 -6.27 -1.58
N MET A 35 -1.83 -6.08 -0.98
CA MET A 35 -0.84 -5.14 -1.47
C MET A 35 -0.19 -5.65 -2.74
N LYS A 36 -0.08 -4.79 -3.75
CA LYS A 36 0.55 -5.13 -5.01
C LYS A 36 1.93 -4.50 -5.15
N ASN A 37 2.10 -3.31 -4.63
CA ASN A 37 3.40 -2.67 -4.56
C ASN A 37 3.37 -1.60 -3.50
N VAL A 38 4.55 -1.16 -3.07
CA VAL A 38 4.69 -0.21 -1.99
C VAL A 38 5.89 0.69 -2.27
N SER A 39 5.81 1.91 -1.79
CA SER A 39 6.93 2.84 -1.76
C SER A 39 6.94 3.52 -0.41
N GLU A 40 7.94 4.35 -0.17
CA GLU A 40 7.97 5.09 1.09
C GLU A 40 6.83 6.10 1.20
N GLY A 41 6.24 6.51 0.08
CA GLY A 41 5.15 7.49 0.09
C GLY A 41 3.77 6.88 0.11
N GLY A 42 3.61 5.61 -0.17
CA GLY A 42 2.30 4.99 -0.22
C GLY A 42 2.33 3.58 -0.73
N LEU A 43 1.15 3.01 -0.92
CA LEU A 43 1.06 1.68 -1.50
C LEU A 43 -0.15 1.56 -2.41
N PHE A 44 -0.09 0.58 -3.31
CA PHE A 44 -1.19 0.23 -4.18
C PHE A 44 -1.66 -1.17 -3.80
N LEU A 45 -2.96 -1.31 -3.64
CA LEU A 45 -3.55 -2.58 -3.25
C LEU A 45 -4.79 -2.86 -4.08
N THR A 46 -5.25 -4.11 -4.02
CA THR A 46 -6.54 -4.48 -4.57
C THR A 46 -7.44 -4.93 -3.43
N THR A 47 -8.73 -4.74 -3.60
CA THR A 47 -9.70 -5.14 -2.58
C THR A 47 -11.00 -5.54 -3.28
N PRO A 48 -11.78 -6.45 -2.69
CA PRO A 48 -13.11 -6.73 -3.22
C PRO A 48 -13.95 -5.47 -3.23
N ILE A 49 -14.79 -5.32 -4.25
CA ILE A 49 -15.60 -4.10 -4.39
C ILE A 49 -16.49 -3.87 -3.19
N HIS A 50 -17.05 -4.94 -2.62
CA HIS A 50 -17.94 -4.77 -1.45
C HIS A 50 -17.21 -4.36 -0.18
N SER A 51 -15.87 -4.36 -0.22
CA SER A 51 -15.05 -3.99 0.93
C SER A 51 -14.15 -2.79 0.62
N LEU A 52 -14.59 -1.94 -0.29
CA LEU A 52 -13.79 -0.82 -0.79
C LEU A 52 -13.85 0.35 0.18
N PRO A 53 -12.71 0.81 0.72
CA PRO A 53 -12.73 2.00 1.57
C PRO A 53 -13.06 3.24 0.74
N PRO A 54 -13.84 4.18 1.30
CA PRO A 54 -14.24 5.35 0.53
C PRO A 54 -13.07 6.24 0.16
N PHE A 55 -13.19 6.90 -0.99
CA PHE A 55 -12.22 7.89 -1.41
C PHE A 55 -12.06 8.96 -0.32
N GLY A 56 -10.83 9.33 -0.05
CA GLY A 56 -10.53 10.38 0.92
C GLY A 56 -10.53 9.94 2.37
N SER A 57 -10.91 8.69 2.66
CA SER A 57 -10.90 8.22 4.04
C SER A 57 -9.49 8.00 4.53
N ASP A 58 -9.31 8.18 5.84
CA ASP A 58 -8.04 7.92 6.51
C ASP A 58 -8.09 6.54 7.14
N LEU A 59 -7.02 5.79 6.96
CA LEU A 59 -6.96 4.40 7.39
C LEU A 59 -5.70 4.16 8.20
N ASP A 60 -5.81 3.25 9.15
CA ASP A 60 -4.64 2.62 9.74
C ASP A 60 -4.30 1.41 8.90
N VAL A 61 -3.08 1.33 8.45
CA VAL A 61 -2.63 0.32 7.50
C VAL A 61 -1.53 -0.49 8.14
N VAL A 62 -1.68 -1.82 8.10
CA VAL A 62 -0.63 -2.72 8.58
C VAL A 62 -0.26 -3.64 7.43
N PHE A 63 1.01 -3.65 7.09
CA PHE A 63 1.51 -4.50 6.02
C PHE A 63 2.86 -5.06 6.41
N THR A 64 3.27 -6.11 5.73
CA THR A 64 4.54 -6.77 6.01
C THR A 64 5.39 -6.84 4.76
N ILE A 65 6.69 -6.79 4.96
CA ILE A 65 7.64 -6.96 3.88
C ILE A 65 8.60 -8.07 4.28
N PRO A 66 8.70 -9.13 3.47
CA PRO A 66 9.70 -10.15 3.75
C PRO A 66 11.10 -9.61 3.47
N ARG A 67 12.01 -9.95 4.33
CA ARG A 67 13.42 -9.58 4.17
C ARG A 67 14.25 -10.83 4.27
N SER A 68 15.22 -10.92 3.39
CA SER A 68 16.06 -12.10 3.29
C SER A 68 17.51 -11.67 3.28
N THR A 69 18.31 -12.28 4.12
CA THR A 69 19.75 -12.16 4.08
C THR A 69 20.33 -13.52 3.84
N PRO A 70 21.63 -13.64 3.58
CA PRO A 70 22.20 -14.96 3.38
C PRO A 70 21.95 -15.94 4.51
N ASN A 71 21.75 -15.44 5.71
CA ASN A 71 21.60 -16.30 6.88
C ASN A 71 20.23 -16.30 7.51
N THR A 72 19.32 -15.42 7.11
CA THR A 72 18.05 -15.30 7.80
C THR A 72 16.93 -14.92 6.84
N HIS A 73 15.72 -15.32 7.23
CA HIS A 73 14.49 -14.83 6.63
C HIS A 73 13.69 -14.16 7.72
N MET A 74 13.25 -12.95 7.46
CA MET A 74 12.49 -12.16 8.42
C MET A 74 11.30 -11.55 7.73
N ILE A 75 10.27 -11.28 8.51
CA ILE A 75 9.13 -10.51 8.07
C ILE A 75 9.08 -9.27 8.92
N GLU A 76 9.15 -8.13 8.28
CA GLU A 76 9.08 -6.87 8.99
C GLU A 76 7.69 -6.28 8.84
N GLU A 77 7.09 -5.89 9.97
CA GLU A 77 5.75 -5.33 9.98
C GLU A 77 5.83 -3.81 10.01
N PHE A 78 4.99 -3.18 9.20
CA PHE A 78 4.90 -1.73 9.15
C PHE A 78 3.49 -1.30 9.48
N ILE A 79 3.38 -0.25 10.28
CA ILE A 79 2.11 0.35 10.66
C ILE A 79 2.16 1.81 10.25
N ALA A 80 1.17 2.24 9.49
CA ALA A 80 1.16 3.61 8.97
C ALA A 80 -0.26 4.12 8.84
N LYS A 81 -0.40 5.44 8.88
CA LYS A 81 -1.67 6.08 8.56
C LYS A 81 -1.62 6.53 7.11
N ALA A 82 -2.72 6.33 6.41
CA ALA A 82 -2.77 6.63 4.99
C ALA A 82 -4.14 7.15 4.59
N LYS A 83 -4.17 7.85 3.47
CA LYS A 83 -5.42 8.37 2.90
C LYS A 83 -5.68 7.69 1.57
N VAL A 84 -6.94 7.37 1.32
CA VAL A 84 -7.37 6.79 0.04
C VAL A 84 -7.38 7.90 -1.01
N MET A 85 -6.48 7.78 -1.99
CA MET A 85 -6.28 8.81 -3.00
C MET A 85 -6.95 8.50 -4.32
N ARG A 86 -7.19 7.21 -4.61
CA ARG A 86 -7.73 6.84 -5.91
C ARG A 86 -8.30 5.44 -5.86
N HIS A 87 -9.40 5.26 -6.60
CA HIS A 87 -9.97 3.95 -6.90
C HIS A 87 -9.78 3.67 -8.38
N GLN A 88 -9.58 2.41 -8.70
CA GLN A 88 -9.42 2.00 -10.09
C GLN A 88 -10.14 0.68 -10.29
N PRO A 89 -11.21 0.65 -11.10
CA PRO A 89 -11.92 -0.62 -11.32
C PRO A 89 -10.99 -1.63 -12.01
N MET A 90 -11.18 -2.88 -11.70
CA MET A 90 -10.41 -3.95 -12.32
C MET A 90 -11.27 -4.68 -13.34
N VAL A 91 -10.58 -5.36 -14.26
CA VAL A 91 -11.23 -6.02 -15.39
C VAL A 91 -12.24 -7.06 -14.96
N ASP A 92 -11.97 -7.75 -13.85
CA ASP A 92 -12.84 -8.83 -13.39
C ASP A 92 -14.20 -8.36 -12.86
N GLY A 93 -14.35 -7.05 -12.63
CA GLY A 93 -15.60 -6.49 -12.12
C GLY A 93 -15.88 -6.76 -10.65
N ASN A 94 -15.03 -7.53 -9.98
CA ASN A 94 -15.23 -7.90 -8.57
C ASN A 94 -14.25 -7.23 -7.63
N HIS A 95 -13.20 -6.61 -8.16
CA HIS A 95 -12.16 -5.98 -7.38
C HIS A 95 -11.91 -4.57 -7.87
N ALA A 96 -11.28 -3.79 -7.04
CA ALA A 96 -10.81 -2.46 -7.41
C ALA A 96 -9.40 -2.27 -6.89
N GLY A 97 -8.63 -1.52 -7.65
CA GLY A 97 -7.35 -1.04 -7.17
C GLY A 97 -7.55 0.19 -6.32
N VAL A 98 -6.74 0.33 -5.29
CA VAL A 98 -6.78 1.46 -4.37
C VAL A 98 -5.38 1.99 -4.18
N ALA A 99 -5.20 3.27 -4.42
CA ALA A 99 -3.92 3.93 -4.15
C ALA A 99 -4.03 4.65 -2.83
N LEU A 100 -3.11 4.35 -1.93
CA LEU A 100 -3.03 4.98 -0.62
C LEU A 100 -1.78 5.83 -0.55
N GLN A 101 -1.90 7.00 0.04
CA GLN A 101 -0.76 7.86 0.33
C GLN A 101 -0.56 7.90 1.84
N PHE A 102 0.64 7.57 2.30
CA PHE A 102 0.96 7.65 3.72
C PHE A 102 0.94 9.10 4.17
N HIS A 103 0.47 9.36 5.38
CA HIS A 103 0.52 10.70 5.96
C HIS A 103 1.95 11.18 6.14
N ARG A 104 2.85 10.24 6.43
CA ARG A 104 4.29 10.49 6.51
C ARG A 104 5.01 9.39 5.79
N PRO A 105 6.10 9.68 5.10
CA PRO A 105 6.86 8.62 4.45
C PRO A 105 7.28 7.55 5.45
N VAL A 106 7.26 6.31 4.99
CA VAL A 106 7.65 5.15 5.78
C VAL A 106 9.02 4.70 5.31
N GLU A 107 9.94 4.55 6.24
CA GLU A 107 11.30 4.12 5.91
C GLU A 107 11.33 2.63 5.70
N LEU A 108 11.39 2.22 4.45
CA LEU A 108 11.34 0.79 4.11
C LEU A 108 12.70 0.14 4.10
N MET A 109 13.72 0.88 3.69
CA MET A 109 15.10 0.42 3.66
C MET A 109 15.29 -0.87 2.85
N LEU A 110 14.63 -0.91 1.69
CA LEU A 110 14.64 -2.13 0.88
C LEU A 110 15.85 -2.26 -0.03
N ASP A 111 16.63 -1.21 -0.15
CA ASP A 111 17.81 -1.18 -1.02
C ASP A 111 19.09 -1.55 -0.32
N VAL A 112 19.02 -1.94 0.89
CA VAL A 112 20.23 -2.15 1.69
C VAL A 112 20.86 -3.47 1.44
#